data_d18ab16974fbc93ef746df67808cdd76
#
_entry.id   d18ab16974fbc93ef746df67808cdd76
#
_cell.length_a   1.000
_cell.length_b   1.000
_cell.length_c   1.000
_cell.angle_alpha   90.00
_cell.angle_beta   90.00
_cell.angle_gamma   90.00
#
_symmetry.space_group_name_H-M   'P 1'
#
loop_
_entity.id
_entity.type
_entity.pdbx_description
1 polymer ?
#
loop_
_entity_poly.entity_id
_entity_poly.type
_entity_poly.pdbx_seq_one_letter_code
_entity_poly.pdbx_strand_id
1 'polypeptide(L)'
;MRPYFTDEYGHAVFGNARYENARQFIGDRAAVRLNGKWGFIDPSGATAVPLQYDWCSSFGEYGFDKSVAMVKNEVDKFKVPILSDCPTALIDRKGNRVTPFYGFIFPVRDKVAFVNDGRTDFADTRLQNLGFADGKWGCVDTKGRLVVPCV
;
A
#
# COMPACT_ATOMS: atom_id res chain seq x y z
N MET A 1 24.76 -0.35 -0.36
CA MET A 1 24.48 -1.04 -1.64
C MET A 1 22.99 -1.04 -1.89
N ARG A 2 22.58 -0.67 -3.08
CA ARG A 2 21.17 -0.70 -3.43
C ARG A 2 20.74 -2.14 -3.74
N PRO A 3 19.55 -2.59 -3.33
CA PRO A 3 19.07 -3.92 -3.65
C PRO A 3 18.84 -4.10 -5.15
N TYR A 4 19.02 -5.32 -5.60
CA TYR A 4 18.75 -5.71 -6.98
C TYR A 4 18.20 -7.14 -7.00
N PHE A 5 17.57 -7.49 -8.10
CA PHE A 5 16.99 -8.82 -8.25
C PHE A 5 17.98 -9.78 -8.88
N THR A 6 17.90 -11.04 -8.48
CA THR A 6 18.73 -12.10 -9.06
C THR A 6 17.83 -13.24 -9.56
N ASP A 7 18.35 -14.00 -10.53
CA ASP A 7 17.75 -15.25 -10.92
C ASP A 7 18.06 -16.36 -9.89
N GLU A 8 17.60 -17.58 -10.15
CA GLU A 8 17.83 -18.72 -9.26
C GLU A 8 19.30 -19.10 -9.10
N TYR A 9 20.16 -18.63 -10.00
CA TYR A 9 21.60 -18.88 -9.95
C TYR A 9 22.40 -17.72 -9.33
N GLY A 10 21.71 -16.69 -8.85
CA GLY A 10 22.34 -15.52 -8.22
C GLY A 10 22.80 -14.45 -9.17
N HIS A 11 22.49 -14.54 -10.48
CA HIS A 11 22.83 -13.51 -11.44
C HIS A 11 21.88 -12.33 -11.35
N ALA A 12 22.42 -11.11 -11.44
CA ALA A 12 21.60 -9.91 -11.46
C ALA A 12 20.72 -9.91 -12.72
N VAL A 13 19.41 -9.70 -12.51
CA VAL A 13 18.45 -9.56 -13.60
C VAL A 13 18.10 -8.08 -13.78
N PHE A 14 17.45 -7.73 -14.89
CA PHE A 14 17.09 -6.35 -15.25
C PHE A 14 18.30 -5.44 -15.46
N GLY A 15 19.44 -6.00 -15.86
CA GLY A 15 20.66 -5.25 -16.13
C GLY A 15 21.18 -4.54 -14.89
N ASN A 16 21.38 -3.23 -14.97
CA ASN A 16 21.91 -2.41 -13.89
C ASN A 16 20.81 -1.72 -13.06
N ALA A 17 19.55 -2.14 -13.20
CA ALA A 17 18.47 -1.55 -12.45
C ALA A 17 18.65 -1.82 -10.96
N ARG A 18 18.82 -0.76 -10.18
CA ARG A 18 19.01 -0.82 -8.73
C ARG A 18 18.05 0.13 -8.05
N TYR A 19 17.43 -0.38 -7.01
CA TYR A 19 16.43 0.35 -6.25
C TYR A 19 16.94 0.68 -4.86
N GLU A 20 16.42 1.74 -4.26
CA GLU A 20 16.73 2.08 -2.87
C GLU A 20 16.23 1.00 -1.91
N ASN A 21 15.09 0.41 -2.26
CA ASN A 21 14.52 -0.72 -1.54
C ASN A 21 13.75 -1.59 -2.52
N ALA A 22 13.65 -2.87 -2.22
CA ALA A 22 12.96 -3.82 -3.06
C ALA A 22 12.46 -4.97 -2.20
N ARG A 23 11.27 -5.47 -2.52
CA ARG A 23 10.69 -6.65 -1.89
C ARG A 23 10.67 -7.79 -2.90
N GLN A 24 10.50 -9.01 -2.41
CA GLN A 24 10.41 -10.18 -3.26
C GLN A 24 9.18 -10.13 -4.17
N PHE A 25 9.28 -10.82 -5.30
CA PHE A 25 8.11 -11.01 -6.15
C PHE A 25 7.03 -11.81 -5.42
N ILE A 26 5.82 -11.28 -5.44
CA ILE A 26 4.62 -12.01 -5.01
C ILE A 26 3.79 -12.19 -6.27
N GLY A 27 3.79 -13.41 -6.78
CA GLY A 27 3.26 -13.66 -8.12
C GLY A 27 4.11 -12.93 -9.16
N ASP A 28 3.49 -12.08 -9.93
CA ASP A 28 4.14 -11.34 -11.02
C ASP A 28 4.41 -9.87 -10.69
N ARG A 29 4.46 -9.51 -9.42
CA ARG A 29 4.72 -8.12 -8.99
C ARG A 29 5.71 -8.09 -7.84
N ALA A 30 6.65 -7.15 -7.93
CA ALA A 30 7.56 -6.85 -6.84
C ALA A 30 7.50 -5.35 -6.52
N ALA A 31 7.36 -5.02 -5.25
CA ALA A 31 7.40 -3.63 -4.82
C ALA A 31 8.84 -3.13 -4.83
N VAL A 32 9.05 -1.97 -5.40
CA VAL A 32 10.36 -1.33 -5.48
C VAL A 32 10.26 0.15 -5.13
N ARG A 33 11.34 0.71 -4.61
CA ARG A 33 11.42 2.11 -4.25
C ARG A 33 12.61 2.75 -4.94
N LEU A 34 12.37 3.93 -5.50
CA LEU A 34 13.42 4.77 -6.07
C LEU A 34 13.03 6.25 -5.89
N ASN A 35 14.01 7.08 -5.53
CA ASN A 35 13.79 8.51 -5.24
C ASN A 35 12.68 8.74 -4.20
N GLY A 36 12.64 7.88 -3.18
CA GLY A 36 11.67 7.98 -2.10
C GLY A 36 10.27 7.52 -2.43
N LYS A 37 10.04 7.01 -3.63
CA LYS A 37 8.69 6.60 -4.06
C LYS A 37 8.63 5.12 -4.39
N TRP A 38 7.52 4.51 -4.01
CA TRP A 38 7.23 3.10 -4.24
C TRP A 38 6.33 2.89 -5.44
N GLY A 39 6.55 1.79 -6.11
CA GLY A 39 5.71 1.25 -7.16
C GLY A 39 5.99 -0.22 -7.34
N PHE A 40 5.63 -0.78 -8.48
CA PHE A 40 5.80 -2.21 -8.75
C PHE A 40 6.39 -2.44 -10.12
N ILE A 41 7.21 -3.48 -10.21
CA ILE A 41 7.73 -3.99 -11.48
C ILE A 41 7.15 -5.38 -11.75
N ASP A 42 7.16 -5.77 -13.02
CA ASP A 42 6.80 -7.11 -13.46
C ASP A 42 8.05 -8.01 -13.58
N PRO A 43 7.90 -9.32 -13.90
CA PRO A 43 9.05 -10.20 -14.02
C PRO A 43 10.03 -9.87 -15.14
N SER A 44 9.67 -9.01 -16.08
CA SER A 44 10.61 -8.52 -17.10
C SER A 44 11.45 -7.33 -16.63
N GLY A 45 11.13 -6.80 -15.43
CA GLY A 45 11.76 -5.60 -14.90
C GLY A 45 11.10 -4.30 -15.35
N ALA A 46 10.03 -4.38 -16.14
CA ALA A 46 9.29 -3.20 -16.57
C ALA A 46 8.42 -2.67 -15.43
N THR A 47 8.25 -1.36 -15.38
CA THR A 47 7.37 -0.73 -14.39
C THR A 47 5.92 -1.04 -14.72
N ALA A 48 5.28 -1.81 -13.85
CA ALA A 48 3.85 -2.16 -13.96
C ALA A 48 2.95 -1.14 -13.27
N VAL A 49 3.42 -0.59 -12.15
CA VAL A 49 2.74 0.47 -11.39
C VAL A 49 3.75 1.59 -11.17
N PRO A 50 3.46 2.83 -11.60
CA PRO A 50 4.42 3.93 -11.45
C PRO A 50 4.88 4.13 -10.01
N LEU A 51 6.14 4.48 -9.83
CA LEU A 51 6.74 4.75 -8.52
C LEU A 51 6.32 6.14 -8.06
N GLN A 52 5.18 6.23 -7.41
CA GLN A 52 4.56 7.50 -7.05
C GLN A 52 4.01 7.53 -5.62
N TYR A 53 4.09 6.43 -4.88
CA TYR A 53 3.52 6.32 -3.54
C TYR A 53 4.60 6.44 -2.47
N ASP A 54 4.26 7.05 -1.35
CA ASP A 54 5.17 7.18 -0.22
C ASP A 54 5.38 5.85 0.49
N TRP A 55 4.39 4.96 0.41
CA TRP A 55 4.48 3.62 0.94
C TRP A 55 3.51 2.70 0.19
N CYS A 56 3.86 1.41 0.10
CA CYS A 56 2.95 0.38 -0.39
C CYS A 56 3.18 -0.93 0.35
N SER A 57 2.14 -1.76 0.39
CA SER A 57 2.28 -3.17 0.75
C SER A 57 2.67 -3.98 -0.48
N SER A 58 3.02 -5.25 -0.27
CA SER A 58 3.01 -6.22 -1.36
C SER A 58 1.56 -6.60 -1.68
N PHE A 59 1.35 -7.19 -2.86
CA PHE A 59 0.04 -7.73 -3.19
C PHE A 59 -0.28 -8.90 -2.24
N GLY A 60 -1.51 -8.94 -1.74
CA GLY A 60 -1.96 -9.99 -0.85
C GLY A 60 -1.52 -9.87 0.59
N GLU A 61 -0.95 -8.74 1.01
CA GLU A 61 -0.63 -8.51 2.41
C GLU A 61 -1.85 -8.08 3.24
N TYR A 62 -1.73 -8.19 4.55
CA TYR A 62 -2.73 -7.77 5.54
C TYR A 62 -4.09 -8.44 5.36
N GLY A 63 -4.09 -9.65 4.81
CA GLY A 63 -5.31 -10.43 4.61
C GLY A 63 -6.08 -10.10 3.34
N PHE A 64 -5.60 -9.16 2.54
CA PHE A 64 -6.23 -8.84 1.26
C PHE A 64 -5.96 -9.92 0.21
N ASP A 65 -6.79 -9.94 -0.82
CA ASP A 65 -6.61 -10.80 -1.97
C ASP A 65 -5.31 -10.45 -2.72
N LYS A 66 -4.72 -11.44 -3.39
CA LYS A 66 -3.49 -11.26 -4.16
C LYS A 66 -3.65 -10.30 -5.35
N SER A 67 -4.87 -9.92 -5.67
CA SER A 67 -5.16 -8.97 -6.74
C SER A 67 -5.04 -7.51 -6.31
N VAL A 68 -4.89 -7.24 -5.02
CA VAL A 68 -4.84 -5.86 -4.51
C VAL A 68 -3.64 -5.64 -3.59
N ALA A 69 -3.17 -4.40 -3.59
CA ALA A 69 -2.14 -3.91 -2.67
C ALA A 69 -2.59 -2.59 -2.06
N MET A 70 -2.10 -2.32 -0.86
CA MET A 70 -2.36 -1.06 -0.16
C MET A 70 -1.29 -0.05 -0.53
N VAL A 71 -1.69 1.17 -0.82
CA VAL A 71 -0.78 2.29 -1.10
C VAL A 71 -1.14 3.47 -0.21
N LYS A 72 -0.12 4.23 0.19
CA LYS A 72 -0.27 5.38 1.06
C LYS A 72 0.50 6.57 0.51
N ASN A 73 -0.07 7.76 0.67
CA ASN A 73 0.60 9.02 0.41
C ASN A 73 0.73 9.83 1.71
N GLU A 74 1.61 10.83 1.70
CA GLU A 74 1.81 11.73 2.85
C GLU A 74 2.21 10.99 4.14
N VAL A 75 2.98 9.91 3.99
CA VAL A 75 3.42 9.12 5.15
C VAL A 75 4.47 9.88 5.93
N ASP A 76 4.22 10.05 7.22
CA ASP A 76 5.23 10.58 8.14
C ASP A 76 6.30 9.51 8.36
N LYS A 77 7.54 9.84 8.00
CA LYS A 77 8.68 8.92 8.10
C LYS A 77 8.98 8.45 9.54
N PHE A 78 8.44 9.15 10.53
CA PHE A 78 8.64 8.79 11.93
C PHE A 78 7.55 7.87 12.48
N LYS A 79 6.55 7.53 11.67
CA LYS A 79 5.44 6.66 12.08
C LYS A 79 5.52 5.30 11.41
N VAL A 80 4.91 4.31 12.05
CA VAL A 80 4.74 2.99 11.44
C VAL A 80 3.72 3.13 10.30
N PRO A 81 4.11 2.85 9.06
CA PRO A 81 3.24 3.15 7.91
C PRO A 81 1.86 2.52 7.96
N ILE A 82 1.77 1.26 8.43
CA ILE A 82 0.48 0.58 8.48
C ILE A 82 -0.48 1.20 9.51
N LEU A 83 0.07 1.84 10.52
CA LEU A 83 -0.73 2.46 11.58
C LEU A 83 -0.87 3.97 11.40
N SER A 84 -0.25 4.54 10.37
CA SER A 84 -0.33 5.98 10.13
C SER A 84 -1.64 6.32 9.41
N ASP A 85 -2.24 7.36 9.87
CA ASP A 85 -3.44 7.93 9.31
C ASP A 85 -3.06 8.91 8.20
N CYS A 86 -2.85 8.38 7.04
CA CYS A 86 -2.53 9.11 5.84
C CYS A 86 -3.44 8.60 4.72
N PRO A 87 -3.61 9.37 3.65
CA PRO A 87 -4.44 8.92 2.53
C PRO A 87 -4.02 7.54 2.06
N THR A 88 -4.94 6.59 2.13
CA THR A 88 -4.71 5.17 1.87
C THR A 88 -5.73 4.65 0.87
N ALA A 89 -5.28 3.91 -0.13
CA ALA A 89 -6.15 3.28 -1.11
C ALA A 89 -5.68 1.86 -1.40
N LEU A 90 -6.55 1.08 -2.02
CA LEU A 90 -6.18 -0.20 -2.60
C LEU A 90 -6.08 -0.04 -4.11
N ILE A 91 -5.09 -0.69 -4.70
CA ILE A 91 -4.87 -0.68 -6.14
C ILE A 91 -4.86 -2.12 -6.67
N ASP A 92 -5.18 -2.27 -7.96
CA ASP A 92 -5.05 -3.54 -8.67
C ASP A 92 -3.62 -3.72 -9.21
N ARG A 93 -3.37 -4.83 -9.89
CA ARG A 93 -2.04 -5.15 -10.42
C ARG A 93 -1.59 -4.23 -11.56
N LYS A 94 -2.50 -3.47 -12.14
CA LYS A 94 -2.19 -2.48 -13.18
C LYS A 94 -1.98 -1.08 -12.61
N GLY A 95 -2.20 -0.90 -11.30
CA GLY A 95 -2.08 0.38 -10.63
C GLY A 95 -3.35 1.20 -10.60
N ASN A 96 -4.48 0.65 -11.08
CA ASN A 96 -5.76 1.33 -10.99
C ASN A 96 -6.29 1.25 -9.56
N ARG A 97 -6.83 2.35 -9.05
CA ARG A 97 -7.44 2.32 -7.73
C ARG A 97 -8.73 1.53 -7.75
N VAL A 98 -8.85 0.59 -6.83
CA VAL A 98 -10.11 -0.15 -6.61
C VAL A 98 -10.93 0.47 -5.48
N THR A 99 -10.32 1.37 -4.69
CA THR A 99 -10.99 2.19 -3.69
C THR A 99 -10.65 3.66 -3.91
N PRO A 100 -11.46 4.60 -3.37
CA PRO A 100 -10.99 5.96 -3.20
C PRO A 100 -9.85 5.98 -2.16
N PHE A 101 -9.20 7.13 -1.97
CA PHE A 101 -8.31 7.32 -0.84
C PHE A 101 -9.14 7.54 0.42
N TYR A 102 -9.02 6.59 1.34
CA TYR A 102 -9.59 6.70 2.69
C TYR A 102 -8.57 7.35 3.63
N GLY A 103 -9.05 7.88 4.75
CA GLY A 103 -8.14 8.33 5.80
C GLY A 103 -7.39 7.17 6.43
N PHE A 104 -8.01 6.00 6.49
CA PHE A 104 -7.38 4.78 6.99
C PHE A 104 -8.08 3.54 6.44
N ILE A 105 -7.28 2.49 6.20
CA ILE A 105 -7.77 1.15 5.88
C ILE A 105 -7.10 0.19 6.86
N PHE A 106 -7.91 -0.51 7.67
CA PHE A 106 -7.40 -1.53 8.57
C PHE A 106 -7.06 -2.82 7.83
N PRO A 107 -6.15 -3.65 8.37
CA PRO A 107 -5.98 -5.01 7.88
C PRO A 107 -7.29 -5.79 7.90
N VAL A 108 -7.40 -6.76 7.00
CA VAL A 108 -8.59 -7.61 6.92
C VAL A 108 -8.75 -8.44 8.20
N ARG A 109 -9.97 -8.47 8.69
CA ARG A 109 -10.38 -9.33 9.79
C ARG A 109 -11.76 -9.88 9.49
N ASP A 110 -11.92 -11.20 9.59
CA ASP A 110 -13.18 -11.88 9.26
C ASP A 110 -13.70 -11.54 7.86
N LYS A 111 -12.80 -11.54 6.88
CA LYS A 111 -13.07 -11.31 5.45
C LYS A 111 -13.44 -9.87 5.08
N VAL A 112 -13.36 -8.94 6.02
CA VAL A 112 -13.62 -7.52 5.74
C VAL A 112 -12.53 -6.65 6.35
N ALA A 113 -12.32 -5.49 5.76
CA ALA A 113 -11.44 -4.46 6.29
C ALA A 113 -12.26 -3.22 6.60
N PHE A 114 -12.12 -2.70 7.82
CA PHE A 114 -12.74 -1.44 8.19
C PHE A 114 -12.00 -0.29 7.51
N VAL A 115 -12.77 0.68 7.03
CA VAL A 115 -12.24 1.89 6.41
C VAL A 115 -12.86 3.11 7.06
N ASN A 116 -12.10 4.21 7.09
CA ASN A 116 -12.60 5.50 7.58
C ASN A 116 -12.34 6.53 6.49
N ASP A 117 -13.38 7.28 6.10
CA ASP A 117 -13.28 8.23 4.99
C ASP A 117 -12.78 9.61 5.42
N GLY A 118 -12.58 9.84 6.71
CA GLY A 118 -12.10 11.12 7.23
C GLY A 118 -10.59 11.22 7.23
N ARG A 119 -10.13 12.48 7.29
CA ARG A 119 -8.74 12.76 7.58
C ARG A 119 -8.57 12.90 9.09
N THR A 120 -7.53 12.32 9.61
CA THR A 120 -7.16 12.58 10.99
C THR A 120 -6.42 13.90 11.04
N ASP A 121 -6.95 14.82 11.82
CA ASP A 121 -6.25 16.04 12.12
C ASP A 121 -5.36 15.82 13.34
N PHE A 122 -4.06 15.72 13.12
CA PHE A 122 -3.10 15.52 14.19
C PHE A 122 -2.92 16.73 15.10
N ALA A 123 -3.51 17.86 14.76
CA ALA A 123 -3.44 19.04 15.62
C ALA A 123 -4.21 18.84 16.92
N ASP A 124 -5.19 17.93 16.95
CA ASP A 124 -5.94 17.64 18.17
C ASP A 124 -5.46 16.35 18.83
N THR A 125 -4.59 16.51 19.83
CA THR A 125 -4.00 15.37 20.54
C THR A 125 -5.00 14.52 21.30
N ARG A 126 -6.17 15.05 21.65
CA ARG A 126 -7.21 14.26 22.33
C ARG A 126 -7.78 13.20 21.40
N LEU A 127 -7.85 13.52 20.13
CA LEU A 127 -8.43 12.63 19.12
C LEU A 127 -7.41 11.60 18.62
N GLN A 128 -6.13 11.88 18.74
CA GLN A 128 -5.08 10.91 18.44
C GLN A 128 -5.18 9.65 19.30
N ASN A 129 -5.59 9.81 20.56
CA ASN A 129 -5.75 8.69 21.49
C ASN A 129 -6.98 7.83 21.19
N LEU A 130 -7.95 8.39 20.47
CA LEU A 130 -9.19 7.72 20.09
C LEU A 130 -9.15 7.17 18.66
N GLY A 131 -8.04 7.40 17.93
CA GLY A 131 -7.88 6.97 16.56
C GLY A 131 -8.24 8.07 15.56
N PHE A 132 -9.50 8.23 15.21
CA PHE A 132 -9.90 9.11 14.11
C PHE A 132 -10.86 10.20 14.60
N ALA A 133 -10.46 11.44 14.32
CA ALA A 133 -11.23 12.60 14.73
C ALA A 133 -12.52 12.77 13.96
N ASP A 134 -12.42 12.56 12.67
CA ASP A 134 -13.51 12.79 11.72
C ASP A 134 -13.62 11.61 10.78
N GLY A 135 -14.73 11.55 10.12
CA GLY A 135 -14.98 10.56 9.11
C GLY A 135 -15.95 9.49 9.57
N LYS A 136 -16.45 8.81 8.58
CA LYS A 136 -17.45 7.77 8.76
C LYS A 136 -16.81 6.41 8.50
N TRP A 137 -17.27 5.43 9.24
CA TRP A 137 -16.78 4.07 9.11
C TRP A 137 -17.58 3.29 8.10
N GLY A 138 -16.88 2.45 7.35
CA GLY A 138 -17.47 1.48 6.45
C GLY A 138 -16.60 0.24 6.39
N CYS A 139 -16.92 -0.67 5.49
CA CYS A 139 -16.14 -1.89 5.28
C CYS A 139 -15.97 -2.18 3.80
N VAL A 140 -14.80 -2.70 3.46
CA VAL A 140 -14.53 -3.29 2.14
C VAL A 140 -14.21 -4.76 2.31
N ASP A 141 -14.43 -5.55 1.27
CA ASP A 141 -14.04 -6.96 1.26
C ASP A 141 -12.54 -7.14 0.97
N THR A 142 -12.09 -8.38 0.86
CA THR A 142 -10.67 -8.69 0.63
C THR A 142 -10.15 -8.20 -0.73
N LYS A 143 -11.03 -7.85 -1.65
CA LYS A 143 -10.67 -7.29 -2.97
C LYS A 143 -10.90 -5.78 -3.05
N GLY A 144 -11.25 -5.15 -1.93
CA GLY A 144 -11.48 -3.70 -1.87
C GLY A 144 -12.85 -3.26 -2.32
N ARG A 145 -13.79 -4.18 -2.54
CA ARG A 145 -15.16 -3.83 -2.92
C ARG A 145 -15.94 -3.38 -1.68
N LEU A 146 -16.68 -2.29 -1.81
CA LEU A 146 -17.46 -1.74 -0.72
C LEU A 146 -18.56 -2.71 -0.30
N VAL A 147 -18.57 -3.09 0.98
CA VAL A 147 -19.57 -3.98 1.59
C VAL A 147 -20.54 -3.19 2.43
N VAL A 148 -20.02 -2.28 3.26
CA VAL A 148 -20.81 -1.37 4.09
C VAL A 148 -20.36 0.05 3.78
N PRO A 149 -21.24 0.91 3.27
CA PRO A 149 -20.90 2.30 2.98
C PRO A 149 -20.48 3.07 4.22
N CYS A 150 -19.65 4.08 4.05
CA CYS A 150 -19.30 5.03 5.10
C CYS A 150 -20.49 5.99 5.30
N VAL A 151 -21.23 5.80 6.35
CA VAL A 151 -22.42 6.58 6.66
C VAL A 151 -22.43 7.09 8.10
#